data_a683fcb55966cce5d319df1ba3011159
#
_entry.id   a683fcb55966cce5d319df1ba3011159
#
_cell.length_a   1.000
_cell.length_b   1.000
_cell.length_c   1.000
_cell.angle_alpha   90.00
_cell.angle_beta   90.00
_cell.angle_gamma   90.00
#
_symmetry.space_group_name_H-M   'P 1'
#
loop_
_entity.id
_entity.type
_entity.pdbx_description
1 polymer ?
#
loop_
_entity_poly.entity_id
_entity_poly.type
_entity_poly.pdbx_seq_one_letter_code
_entity_poly.pdbx_strand_id
1 'polypeptide(L)'
;MVGHSMGGQTIRLLEHFLRFGNQEEIDYQRQHGGTISSLFEGGKDHMIASITTLGTPHNGSAAADRIGNEKAFKDIVYALGRMGGGKLANIDFGFEKWGFKQRENESYIEYAQRVAQSKLWDTDDNAMYDLTSEGSEKLNQMTPMNPNIVYTTYTGLASHEGLTGNHIPDIGQFFLFDSTSRVIGSEENQALRPNDGIVSVVSSLYPTGQDFTEFTDGLKKGIWQVTPVMKGWDHLDFVGLDTLDFKHTGQELQGFYAGLINHMMRIEELDI
;
A
#
# COMPACT_ATOMS: atom_id res chain seq x y z
N MET A 1 2.66 12.75 -5.96
CA MET A 1 3.17 11.73 -5.05
C MET A 1 2.97 10.34 -5.65
N VAL A 2 3.88 9.39 -5.37
CA VAL A 2 3.75 7.99 -5.79
C VAL A 2 3.81 7.11 -4.54
N GLY A 3 2.89 6.15 -4.41
CA GLY A 3 2.84 5.22 -3.27
C GLY A 3 2.64 3.78 -3.72
N HIS A 4 3.52 2.89 -3.28
CA HIS A 4 3.39 1.45 -3.49
C HIS A 4 2.72 0.81 -2.28
N SER A 5 1.81 -0.14 -2.51
CA SER A 5 1.16 -0.90 -1.44
C SER A 5 0.47 0.03 -0.43
N MET A 6 0.67 -0.16 0.86
CA MET A 6 0.20 0.72 1.93
C MET A 6 0.65 2.19 1.76
N GLY A 7 1.77 2.44 1.07
CA GLY A 7 2.21 3.80 0.75
C GLY A 7 1.18 4.61 -0.05
N GLY A 8 0.34 3.96 -0.85
CA GLY A 8 -0.77 4.61 -1.53
C GLY A 8 -1.86 5.12 -0.57
N GLN A 9 -2.16 4.36 0.48
CA GLN A 9 -3.06 4.81 1.57
C GLN A 9 -2.43 5.97 2.35
N THR A 10 -1.14 5.86 2.67
CA THR A 10 -0.37 6.90 3.40
C THR A 10 -0.38 8.23 2.65
N ILE A 11 -0.12 8.25 1.33
CA ILE A 11 -0.10 9.51 0.56
C ILE A 11 -1.50 10.13 0.40
N ARG A 12 -2.57 9.33 0.40
CA ARG A 12 -3.94 9.83 0.41
C ARG A 12 -4.26 10.52 1.74
N LEU A 13 -3.85 9.91 2.86
CA LEU A 13 -4.00 10.50 4.18
C LEU A 13 -3.14 11.76 4.35
N LEU A 14 -1.93 11.76 3.81
CA LEU A 14 -1.06 12.96 3.78
C LEU A 14 -1.71 14.11 3.00
N GLU A 15 -2.29 13.84 1.83
CA GLU A 15 -3.03 14.85 1.05
C GLU A 15 -4.21 15.41 1.86
N HIS A 16 -4.96 14.53 2.53
CA HIS A 16 -6.06 14.94 3.40
C HIS A 16 -5.60 15.91 4.50
N PHE A 17 -4.52 15.59 5.22
CA PHE A 17 -4.00 16.48 6.26
C PHE A 17 -3.43 17.79 5.71
N LEU A 18 -2.76 17.75 4.58
CA LEU A 18 -2.29 18.98 3.93
C LEU A 18 -3.45 19.89 3.53
N ARG A 19 -4.57 19.31 3.11
CA ARG A 19 -5.75 20.04 2.65
C ARG A 19 -6.61 20.53 3.80
N PHE A 20 -6.97 19.68 4.74
CA PHE A 20 -7.95 19.94 5.79
C PHE A 20 -7.35 20.14 7.18
N GLY A 21 -6.13 19.67 7.39
CA GLY A 21 -5.53 19.63 8.72
C GLY A 21 -6.07 18.45 9.56
N ASN A 22 -5.73 18.49 10.85
CA ASN A 22 -6.28 17.61 11.88
C ASN A 22 -6.54 18.39 13.17
N GLN A 23 -7.79 18.73 13.40
CA GLN A 23 -8.18 19.55 14.56
C GLN A 23 -7.99 18.80 15.89
N GLU A 24 -8.20 17.48 15.90
CA GLU A 24 -8.02 16.65 17.11
C GLU A 24 -6.55 16.66 17.55
N GLU A 25 -5.63 16.52 16.62
CA GLU A 25 -4.19 16.58 16.91
C GLU A 25 -3.78 17.97 17.40
N ILE A 26 -4.30 19.03 16.79
CA ILE A 26 -4.06 20.41 17.23
C ILE A 26 -4.55 20.62 18.66
N ASP A 27 -5.75 20.15 18.99
CA ASP A 27 -6.34 20.32 20.31
C ASP A 27 -5.62 19.46 21.36
N TYR A 28 -5.20 18.25 20.99
CA TYR A 28 -4.37 17.41 21.86
C TYR A 28 -3.05 18.09 22.22
N GLN A 29 -2.34 18.63 21.24
CA GLN A 29 -1.06 19.33 21.45
C GLN A 29 -1.25 20.61 22.32
N ARG A 30 -2.35 21.35 22.15
CA ARG A 30 -2.67 22.52 23.00
C ARG A 30 -2.90 22.14 24.46
N GLN A 31 -3.55 21.00 24.70
CA GLN A 31 -3.86 20.52 26.06
C GLN A 31 -2.65 19.95 26.78
N HIS A 32 -1.77 19.24 26.07
CA HIS A 32 -0.67 18.49 26.65
C HIS A 32 0.69 19.19 26.49
N GLY A 33 0.74 20.29 25.78
CA GLY A 33 1.97 20.99 25.44
C GLY A 33 2.73 20.32 24.30
N GLY A 34 3.61 21.07 23.67
CA GLY A 34 4.40 20.61 22.54
C GLY A 34 4.33 21.56 21.36
N THR A 35 4.97 21.18 20.24
CA THR A 35 4.97 21.96 19.01
C THR A 35 3.99 21.32 18.03
N ILE A 36 3.00 22.09 17.58
CA ILE A 36 2.06 21.66 16.55
C ILE A 36 2.82 21.57 15.23
N SER A 37 2.76 20.40 14.58
CA SER A 37 3.29 20.25 13.22
C SER A 37 2.42 21.06 12.25
N SER A 38 3.07 21.80 11.36
CA SER A 38 2.37 22.54 10.30
C SER A 38 1.58 21.62 9.36
N LEU A 39 1.88 20.32 9.32
CA LEU A 39 1.11 19.32 8.58
C LEU A 39 -0.38 19.35 8.97
N PHE A 40 -0.68 19.54 10.25
CA PHE A 40 -2.06 19.47 10.77
C PHE A 40 -2.84 20.79 10.68
N GLU A 41 -2.23 21.86 10.15
CA GLU A 41 -2.88 23.17 10.00
C GLU A 41 -3.84 23.25 8.81
N GLY A 42 -3.64 22.39 7.77
CA GLY A 42 -4.41 22.42 6.54
C GLY A 42 -4.06 23.60 5.60
N GLY A 43 -4.89 23.80 4.57
CA GLY A 43 -4.76 24.94 3.63
C GLY A 43 -3.56 24.81 2.65
N LYS A 44 -3.01 23.61 2.50
CA LYS A 44 -1.81 23.30 1.69
C LYS A 44 -2.13 22.38 0.50
N ASP A 45 -3.37 22.36 0.04
CA ASP A 45 -3.85 21.57 -1.10
C ASP A 45 -3.04 21.81 -2.39
N HIS A 46 -2.54 23.02 -2.58
CA HIS A 46 -1.68 23.41 -3.73
C HIS A 46 -0.30 22.72 -3.76
N MET A 47 0.10 22.03 -2.69
CA MET A 47 1.39 21.33 -2.63
C MET A 47 1.40 20.02 -3.40
N ILE A 48 0.24 19.49 -3.75
CA ILE A 48 0.09 18.18 -4.37
C ILE A 48 -0.60 18.34 -5.73
N ALA A 49 0.08 17.97 -6.81
CA ALA A 49 -0.47 17.97 -8.16
C ALA A 49 -1.11 16.60 -8.52
N SER A 50 -0.60 15.51 -7.96
CA SER A 50 -1.12 14.17 -8.26
C SER A 50 -0.88 13.15 -7.16
N ILE A 51 -1.71 12.11 -7.16
CA ILE A 51 -1.54 10.86 -6.41
C ILE A 51 -1.52 9.71 -7.41
N THR A 52 -0.42 8.95 -7.41
CA THR A 52 -0.29 7.72 -8.20
C THR A 52 -0.05 6.56 -7.27
N THR A 53 -0.84 5.49 -7.42
CA THR A 53 -0.76 4.29 -6.57
C THR A 53 -0.34 3.07 -7.37
N LEU A 54 0.49 2.23 -6.76
CA LEU A 54 1.04 1.01 -7.34
C LEU A 54 0.66 -0.16 -6.44
N GLY A 55 -0.21 -1.07 -6.88
CA GLY A 55 -0.63 -2.24 -6.11
C GLY A 55 -1.23 -1.91 -4.73
N THR A 56 -1.88 -0.74 -4.57
CA THR A 56 -2.38 -0.26 -3.27
C THR A 56 -3.67 -0.98 -2.87
N PRO A 57 -3.78 -1.52 -1.64
CA PRO A 57 -5.02 -2.11 -1.15
C PRO A 57 -6.02 -1.01 -0.75
N HIS A 58 -6.61 -0.31 -1.73
CA HIS A 58 -7.55 0.77 -1.47
C HIS A 58 -8.78 0.34 -0.66
N ASN A 59 -9.15 -0.94 -0.76
CA ASN A 59 -10.30 -1.51 -0.07
C ASN A 59 -9.89 -2.66 0.86
N GLY A 60 -8.64 -2.63 1.33
CA GLY A 60 -8.06 -3.65 2.18
C GLY A 60 -7.60 -4.91 1.43
N SER A 61 -7.15 -5.87 2.20
CA SER A 61 -6.72 -7.19 1.72
C SER A 61 -7.38 -8.28 2.54
N ALA A 62 -8.03 -9.24 1.87
CA ALA A 62 -8.58 -10.42 2.51
C ALA A 62 -7.51 -11.24 3.27
N ALA A 63 -6.26 -11.14 2.88
CA ALA A 63 -5.15 -11.73 3.63
C ALA A 63 -4.98 -11.06 5.00
N ALA A 64 -5.07 -9.73 5.08
CA ALA A 64 -5.02 -9.01 6.36
C ALA A 64 -6.20 -9.37 7.26
N ASP A 65 -7.41 -9.44 6.70
CA ASP A 65 -8.63 -9.79 7.45
C ASP A 65 -8.57 -11.20 8.06
N ARG A 66 -8.06 -12.18 7.28
CA ARG A 66 -8.07 -13.60 7.69
C ARG A 66 -6.87 -14.02 8.52
N ILE A 67 -5.70 -13.45 8.24
CA ILE A 67 -4.46 -13.85 8.90
C ILE A 67 -4.33 -13.19 10.27
N GLY A 68 -5.01 -12.06 10.47
CA GLY A 68 -4.87 -11.20 11.65
C GLY A 68 -3.58 -10.38 11.62
N ASN A 69 -3.63 -9.21 12.26
CA ASN A 69 -2.55 -8.21 12.21
C ASN A 69 -1.20 -8.77 12.67
N GLU A 70 -1.18 -9.53 13.77
CA GLU A 70 0.05 -10.11 14.33
C GLU A 70 0.70 -11.12 13.37
N LYS A 71 -0.10 -12.00 12.79
CA LYS A 71 0.43 -13.04 11.89
C LYS A 71 0.85 -12.47 10.55
N ALA A 72 0.06 -11.54 9.99
CA ALA A 72 0.41 -10.85 8.74
C ALA A 72 1.72 -10.07 8.90
N PHE A 73 1.92 -9.38 10.01
CA PHE A 73 3.19 -8.71 10.33
C PHE A 73 4.36 -9.71 10.40
N LYS A 74 4.20 -10.82 11.13
CA LYS A 74 5.23 -11.86 11.20
C LYS A 74 5.60 -12.38 9.82
N ASP A 75 4.61 -12.70 9.01
CA ASP A 75 4.83 -13.27 7.68
C ASP A 75 5.55 -12.26 6.76
N ILE A 76 5.18 -10.98 6.79
CA ILE A 76 5.86 -9.90 6.07
C ILE A 76 7.30 -9.73 6.57
N VAL A 77 7.52 -9.66 7.89
CA VAL A 77 8.87 -9.51 8.46
C VAL A 77 9.74 -10.71 8.13
N TYR A 78 9.20 -11.93 8.21
CA TYR A 78 9.95 -13.13 7.80
C TYR A 78 10.23 -13.16 6.31
N ALA A 79 9.27 -12.74 5.47
CA ALA A 79 9.46 -12.64 4.04
C ALA A 79 10.60 -11.68 3.70
N LEU A 80 10.53 -10.47 4.21
CA LEU A 80 11.56 -9.45 4.05
C LEU A 80 12.91 -9.92 4.66
N GLY A 81 12.91 -10.59 5.83
CA GLY A 81 14.08 -11.15 6.49
C GLY A 81 14.84 -12.16 5.64
N ARG A 82 14.12 -12.95 4.86
CA ARG A 82 14.71 -13.96 3.96
C ARG A 82 15.27 -13.36 2.68
N MET A 83 14.68 -12.30 2.16
CA MET A 83 15.15 -11.62 0.93
C MET A 83 16.50 -10.94 1.13
N GLY A 84 16.77 -10.40 2.30
CA GLY A 84 17.97 -9.61 2.58
C GLY A 84 19.22 -10.42 2.93
N GLY A 85 19.17 -11.76 2.97
CA GLY A 85 20.33 -12.58 3.35
C GLY A 85 20.94 -12.16 4.69
N GLY A 86 20.14 -11.75 5.65
CA GLY A 86 20.59 -11.21 6.94
C GLY A 86 20.92 -9.71 6.94
N LYS A 87 20.81 -9.01 5.82
CA LYS A 87 21.04 -7.56 5.72
C LYS A 87 19.79 -6.72 6.02
N LEU A 88 18.69 -7.32 6.36
CA LEU A 88 17.46 -6.64 6.80
C LEU A 88 17.56 -6.02 8.19
N ALA A 89 18.68 -6.20 8.87
CA ALA A 89 19.01 -5.45 10.08
C ALA A 89 18.94 -3.91 9.93
N ASN A 90 18.71 -3.42 8.72
CA ASN A 90 18.64 -1.99 8.40
C ASN A 90 17.21 -1.48 8.08
N ILE A 91 16.16 -2.32 8.14
CA ILE A 91 14.79 -1.80 8.01
C ILE A 91 14.34 -1.32 9.38
N ASP A 92 14.26 -0.01 9.52
CA ASP A 92 13.70 0.62 10.71
C ASP A 92 12.17 0.77 10.51
N PHE A 93 11.42 -0.06 11.24
CA PHE A 93 9.95 0.04 11.27
C PHE A 93 9.44 1.13 12.22
N GLY A 94 10.34 1.89 12.85
CA GLY A 94 9.98 2.95 13.78
C GLY A 94 9.39 2.47 15.11
N PHE A 95 9.47 1.19 15.44
CA PHE A 95 8.89 0.62 16.67
C PHE A 95 9.51 1.18 17.96
N GLU A 96 10.68 1.82 17.89
CA GLU A 96 11.24 2.52 19.04
C GLU A 96 10.37 3.68 19.52
N LYS A 97 9.57 4.29 18.64
CA LYS A 97 8.58 5.33 18.98
C LYS A 97 7.46 4.79 19.87
N TRP A 98 7.23 3.48 19.82
CA TRP A 98 6.30 2.73 20.66
C TRP A 98 6.98 2.06 21.86
N GLY A 99 8.24 2.42 22.14
CA GLY A 99 9.03 1.84 23.23
C GLY A 99 9.69 0.48 22.91
N PHE A 100 9.61 0.03 21.67
CA PHE A 100 10.20 -1.24 21.24
C PHE A 100 11.54 -1.01 20.55
N LYS A 101 12.59 -0.76 21.33
CA LYS A 101 13.97 -0.74 20.85
C LYS A 101 14.56 -2.14 20.92
N GLN A 102 15.34 -2.54 19.90
CA GLN A 102 16.12 -3.78 19.97
C GLN A 102 17.11 -3.71 21.13
N ARG A 103 17.15 -4.74 21.97
CA ARG A 103 18.00 -4.80 23.15
C ARG A 103 19.41 -5.18 22.76
N GLU A 104 20.37 -4.78 23.60
CA GLU A 104 21.76 -5.24 23.46
C GLU A 104 21.81 -6.76 23.57
N ASN A 105 22.44 -7.44 22.62
CA ASN A 105 22.48 -8.90 22.49
C ASN A 105 21.17 -9.62 22.10
N GLU A 106 20.11 -8.91 21.73
CA GLU A 106 18.88 -9.48 21.16
C GLU A 106 19.06 -9.66 19.64
N SER A 107 18.88 -10.89 19.15
CA SER A 107 18.84 -11.10 17.69
C SER A 107 17.64 -10.40 17.07
N TYR A 108 17.73 -10.08 15.77
CA TYR A 108 16.59 -9.48 15.04
C TYR A 108 15.34 -10.34 15.11
N ILE A 109 15.48 -11.67 15.06
CA ILE A 109 14.35 -12.61 15.15
C ILE A 109 13.68 -12.54 16.54
N GLU A 110 14.46 -12.50 17.61
CA GLU A 110 13.92 -12.36 18.97
C GLU A 110 13.24 -11.01 19.17
N TYR A 111 13.83 -9.93 18.62
CA TYR A 111 13.23 -8.61 18.61
C TYR A 111 11.87 -8.61 17.86
N ALA A 112 11.84 -9.14 16.63
CA ALA A 112 10.63 -9.24 15.84
C ALA A 112 9.53 -10.07 16.53
N GLN A 113 9.91 -11.19 17.18
CA GLN A 113 8.97 -12.01 17.96
C GLN A 113 8.42 -11.24 19.17
N ARG A 114 9.26 -10.50 19.88
CA ARG A 114 8.84 -9.69 21.02
C ARG A 114 7.89 -8.56 20.61
N VAL A 115 8.16 -7.89 19.51
CA VAL A 115 7.24 -6.89 18.94
C VAL A 115 5.93 -7.54 18.53
N ALA A 116 5.97 -8.65 17.80
CA ALA A 116 4.78 -9.36 17.34
C ALA A 116 3.88 -9.90 18.47
N GLN A 117 4.45 -10.18 19.65
CA GLN A 117 3.70 -10.64 20.84
C GLN A 117 3.29 -9.52 21.78
N SER A 118 3.56 -8.27 21.41
CA SER A 118 3.27 -7.12 22.26
C SER A 118 1.82 -6.67 22.13
N LYS A 119 1.39 -5.84 23.09
CA LYS A 119 0.08 -5.19 23.07
C LYS A 119 -0.06 -4.10 22.00
N LEU A 120 0.98 -3.85 21.21
CA LEU A 120 0.91 -2.93 20.07
C LEU A 120 -0.21 -3.31 19.09
N TRP A 121 -0.55 -4.60 19.01
CA TRP A 121 -1.56 -5.13 18.10
C TRP A 121 -2.97 -5.16 18.69
N ASP A 122 -3.12 -4.79 19.96
CA ASP A 122 -4.42 -4.69 20.65
C ASP A 122 -5.15 -3.36 20.35
N THR A 123 -4.54 -2.49 19.54
CA THR A 123 -5.10 -1.20 19.13
C THR A 123 -5.27 -1.13 17.61
N ASP A 124 -6.26 -0.37 17.17
CA ASP A 124 -6.47 -0.04 15.76
C ASP A 124 -5.47 1.04 15.24
N ASP A 125 -4.72 1.66 16.15
CA ASP A 125 -3.72 2.68 15.81
C ASP A 125 -2.41 2.04 15.35
N ASN A 126 -2.49 1.29 14.27
CA ASN A 126 -1.34 0.72 13.59
C ASN A 126 -1.65 0.50 12.09
N ALA A 127 -0.58 0.56 11.28
CA ALA A 127 -0.68 0.45 9.84
C ALA A 127 -1.25 -0.89 9.33
N MET A 128 -1.19 -1.96 10.11
CA MET A 128 -1.76 -3.25 9.73
C MET A 128 -3.29 -3.25 9.79
N TYR A 129 -3.86 -2.45 10.70
CA TYR A 129 -5.30 -2.24 10.74
C TYR A 129 -5.80 -1.55 9.46
N ASP A 130 -5.07 -0.56 8.95
CA ASP A 130 -5.42 0.14 7.70
C ASP A 130 -5.42 -0.79 6.48
N LEU A 131 -4.74 -1.93 6.55
CA LEU A 131 -4.74 -2.97 5.50
C LEU A 131 -5.95 -3.90 5.58
N THR A 132 -6.73 -3.88 6.66
CA THR A 132 -8.00 -4.63 6.75
C THR A 132 -9.08 -3.95 5.91
N SER A 133 -10.13 -4.71 5.57
CA SER A 133 -11.29 -4.14 4.88
C SER A 133 -11.95 -3.02 5.69
N GLU A 134 -12.07 -3.20 7.02
CA GLU A 134 -12.65 -2.20 7.92
C GLU A 134 -11.79 -0.92 8.01
N GLY A 135 -10.48 -1.06 8.22
CA GLY A 135 -9.56 0.08 8.31
C GLY A 135 -9.50 0.86 7.00
N SER A 136 -9.44 0.16 5.86
CA SER A 136 -9.48 0.77 4.54
C SER A 136 -10.80 1.50 4.26
N GLU A 137 -11.93 0.97 4.70
CA GLU A 137 -13.23 1.65 4.56
C GLU A 137 -13.24 2.97 5.34
N LYS A 138 -12.78 2.96 6.61
CA LYS A 138 -12.63 4.19 7.42
C LYS A 138 -11.74 5.21 6.73
N LEU A 139 -10.59 4.77 6.19
CA LEU A 139 -9.68 5.63 5.46
C LEU A 139 -10.32 6.22 4.20
N ASN A 140 -11.09 5.42 3.44
CA ASN A 140 -11.79 5.87 2.24
C ASN A 140 -12.82 6.97 2.55
N GLN A 141 -13.55 6.82 3.67
CA GLN A 141 -14.50 7.84 4.14
C GLN A 141 -13.79 9.13 4.57
N MET A 142 -12.62 9.01 5.21
CA MET A 142 -11.83 10.16 5.67
C MET A 142 -11.13 10.90 4.52
N THR A 143 -10.78 10.22 3.43
CA THR A 143 -9.96 10.77 2.34
C THR A 143 -10.77 10.98 1.05
N PRO A 144 -11.72 11.94 1.01
CA PRO A 144 -12.46 12.27 -0.21
C PRO A 144 -11.51 12.80 -1.29
N MET A 145 -11.83 12.53 -2.54
CA MET A 145 -11.04 13.02 -3.68
C MET A 145 -10.91 14.55 -3.68
N ASN A 146 -9.72 15.00 -4.03
CA ASN A 146 -9.46 16.41 -4.32
C ASN A 146 -9.78 16.69 -5.80
N PRO A 147 -10.73 17.60 -6.11
CA PRO A 147 -11.10 17.88 -7.49
C PRO A 147 -9.98 18.54 -8.31
N ASN A 148 -8.91 19.01 -7.66
CA ASN A 148 -7.85 19.80 -8.29
C ASN A 148 -6.63 18.98 -8.68
N ILE A 149 -6.52 17.69 -8.27
CA ILE A 149 -5.36 16.85 -8.54
C ILE A 149 -5.69 15.66 -9.44
N VAL A 150 -4.67 15.09 -10.06
CA VAL A 150 -4.79 13.91 -10.91
C VAL A 150 -4.57 12.64 -10.07
N TYR A 151 -5.48 11.67 -10.20
CA TYR A 151 -5.35 10.37 -9.58
C TYR A 151 -5.09 9.29 -10.63
N THR A 152 -4.08 8.47 -10.42
CA THR A 152 -3.75 7.35 -11.32
C THR A 152 -3.43 6.11 -10.51
N THR A 153 -3.88 4.95 -10.97
CA THR A 153 -3.62 3.69 -10.31
C THR A 153 -3.06 2.64 -11.27
N TYR A 154 -2.10 1.87 -10.78
CA TYR A 154 -1.51 0.71 -11.44
C TYR A 154 -1.77 -0.53 -10.58
N THR A 155 -2.28 -1.58 -11.21
CA THR A 155 -2.73 -2.81 -10.55
C THR A 155 -2.06 -4.00 -11.18
N GLY A 156 -1.47 -4.88 -10.36
CA GLY A 156 -0.87 -6.15 -10.77
C GLY A 156 -1.87 -7.31 -10.72
N LEU A 157 -1.60 -8.34 -11.51
CA LEU A 157 -2.29 -9.63 -11.48
C LEU A 157 -1.28 -10.74 -11.72
N ALA A 158 -0.99 -11.54 -10.69
CA ALA A 158 -0.07 -12.68 -10.73
C ALA A 158 -0.75 -13.99 -10.28
N SER A 159 -2.03 -14.15 -10.57
CA SER A 159 -2.80 -15.36 -10.29
C SER A 159 -3.76 -15.67 -11.43
N HIS A 160 -4.12 -16.94 -11.57
CA HIS A 160 -5.10 -17.41 -12.55
C HIS A 160 -6.11 -18.36 -11.92
N GLU A 161 -7.25 -18.52 -12.58
CA GLU A 161 -8.29 -19.44 -12.18
C GLU A 161 -7.84 -20.90 -12.38
N GLY A 162 -7.83 -21.67 -11.29
CA GLY A 162 -7.57 -23.10 -11.29
C GLY A 162 -8.81 -23.93 -11.57
N LEU A 163 -8.63 -25.26 -11.62
CA LEU A 163 -9.72 -26.20 -11.94
C LEU A 163 -10.93 -26.15 -11.00
N THR A 164 -10.75 -25.66 -9.78
CA THR A 164 -11.82 -25.56 -8.77
C THR A 164 -12.53 -24.20 -8.78
N GLY A 165 -12.16 -23.29 -9.68
CA GLY A 165 -12.66 -21.92 -9.70
C GLY A 165 -11.96 -20.99 -8.72
N ASN A 166 -11.10 -21.49 -7.84
CA ASN A 166 -10.23 -20.66 -7.01
C ASN A 166 -9.06 -20.13 -7.84
N HIS A 167 -8.58 -18.93 -7.51
CA HIS A 167 -7.33 -18.45 -8.09
C HIS A 167 -6.13 -19.06 -7.38
N ILE A 168 -5.13 -19.40 -8.16
CA ILE A 168 -3.84 -19.93 -7.71
C ILE A 168 -2.70 -19.06 -8.25
N PRO A 169 -1.55 -18.98 -7.55
CA PRO A 169 -0.41 -18.20 -7.99
C PRO A 169 0.07 -18.57 -9.39
N ASP A 170 0.46 -17.58 -10.17
CA ASP A 170 1.15 -17.77 -11.45
C ASP A 170 2.56 -18.31 -11.24
N ILE A 171 3.08 -19.01 -12.25
CA ILE A 171 4.50 -19.39 -12.30
C ILE A 171 5.30 -18.09 -12.48
N GLY A 172 6.11 -17.74 -11.49
CA GLY A 172 6.88 -16.49 -11.45
C GLY A 172 6.41 -15.51 -10.40
N GLN A 173 5.22 -15.70 -9.81
CA GLN A 173 4.85 -14.96 -8.61
C GLN A 173 5.87 -15.21 -7.51
N PHE A 174 6.23 -14.17 -6.76
CA PHE A 174 7.15 -14.28 -5.64
C PHE A 174 6.71 -15.37 -4.65
N PHE A 175 7.54 -16.39 -4.47
CA PHE A 175 7.16 -17.64 -3.78
C PHE A 175 6.68 -17.46 -2.34
N LEU A 176 7.10 -16.39 -1.64
CA LEU A 176 6.64 -16.11 -0.28
C LEU A 176 5.19 -15.61 -0.23
N PHE A 177 4.62 -15.22 -1.37
CA PHE A 177 3.21 -14.83 -1.49
C PHE A 177 2.29 -16.00 -1.84
N ASP A 178 2.80 -17.23 -2.02
CA ASP A 178 1.98 -18.39 -2.37
C ASP A 178 0.81 -18.58 -1.39
N SER A 179 1.08 -18.50 -0.10
CA SER A 179 0.06 -18.66 0.94
C SER A 179 -0.99 -17.55 0.92
N THR A 180 -0.57 -16.30 0.84
CA THR A 180 -1.49 -15.14 0.83
C THR A 180 -2.30 -15.08 -0.46
N SER A 181 -1.67 -15.35 -1.59
CA SER A 181 -2.34 -15.43 -2.89
C SER A 181 -3.46 -16.48 -2.91
N ARG A 182 -3.23 -17.67 -2.32
CA ARG A 182 -4.25 -18.73 -2.21
C ARG A 182 -5.36 -18.36 -1.23
N VAL A 183 -5.05 -17.68 -0.14
CA VAL A 183 -6.06 -17.17 0.80
C VAL A 183 -7.01 -16.22 0.07
N ILE A 184 -6.48 -15.24 -0.65
CA ILE A 184 -7.27 -14.30 -1.47
C ILE A 184 -8.00 -15.05 -2.59
N GLY A 185 -7.30 -15.94 -3.28
CA GLY A 185 -7.82 -16.73 -4.40
C GLY A 185 -8.96 -17.69 -4.02
N SER A 186 -9.18 -17.93 -2.73
CA SER A 186 -10.28 -18.76 -2.20
C SER A 186 -11.45 -17.96 -1.64
N GLU A 187 -11.50 -16.64 -1.85
CA GLU A 187 -12.60 -15.79 -1.38
C GLU A 187 -13.96 -16.28 -1.92
N GLU A 188 -15.01 -16.14 -1.09
CA GLU A 188 -16.38 -16.49 -1.49
C GLU A 188 -16.82 -15.63 -2.66
N ASN A 189 -16.58 -14.32 -2.58
CA ASN A 189 -16.81 -13.41 -3.67
C ASN A 189 -15.74 -13.61 -4.76
N GLN A 190 -16.13 -14.20 -5.88
CA GLN A 190 -15.23 -14.51 -6.99
C GLN A 190 -14.51 -13.28 -7.56
N ALA A 191 -15.11 -12.10 -7.50
CA ALA A 191 -14.49 -10.88 -7.97
C ALA A 191 -13.24 -10.48 -7.15
N LEU A 192 -13.12 -10.95 -5.91
CA LEU A 192 -11.96 -10.70 -5.05
C LEU A 192 -10.80 -11.67 -5.28
N ARG A 193 -11.00 -12.77 -6.02
CA ARG A 193 -10.00 -13.84 -6.19
C ARG A 193 -8.78 -13.47 -7.03
N PRO A 194 -8.93 -12.74 -8.17
CA PRO A 194 -7.76 -12.27 -8.92
C PRO A 194 -6.89 -11.36 -8.04
N ASN A 195 -5.57 -11.65 -7.95
CA ASN A 195 -4.68 -10.96 -7.03
C ASN A 195 -3.23 -10.91 -7.53
N ASP A 196 -2.45 -10.01 -6.95
CA ASP A 196 -1.01 -9.84 -7.17
C ASP A 196 -0.13 -10.58 -6.15
N GLY A 197 -0.73 -11.48 -5.36
CA GLY A 197 -0.07 -12.19 -4.27
C GLY A 197 -0.44 -11.69 -2.88
N ILE A 198 -0.72 -10.39 -2.70
CA ILE A 198 -1.07 -9.75 -1.43
C ILE A 198 -2.39 -8.99 -1.51
N VAL A 199 -2.72 -8.38 -2.65
CA VAL A 199 -3.88 -7.51 -2.84
C VAL A 199 -4.73 -8.05 -3.98
N SER A 200 -6.05 -8.10 -3.80
CA SER A 200 -6.97 -8.42 -4.90
C SER A 200 -6.99 -7.30 -5.94
N VAL A 201 -7.13 -7.67 -7.21
CA VAL A 201 -7.21 -6.71 -8.32
C VAL A 201 -8.24 -5.62 -8.04
N VAL A 202 -9.46 -6.00 -7.68
CA VAL A 202 -10.56 -5.03 -7.44
C VAL A 202 -10.27 -4.09 -6.28
N SER A 203 -9.53 -4.53 -5.26
CA SER A 203 -9.10 -3.66 -4.16
C SER A 203 -8.06 -2.64 -4.60
N SER A 204 -7.25 -3.00 -5.59
CA SER A 204 -6.16 -2.14 -6.07
C SER A 204 -6.57 -1.15 -7.16
N LEU A 205 -7.78 -1.27 -7.74
CA LEU A 205 -8.21 -0.39 -8.84
C LEU A 205 -8.45 1.04 -8.36
N TYR A 206 -9.26 1.22 -7.35
CA TYR A 206 -9.62 2.53 -6.76
C TYR A 206 -10.39 2.35 -5.45
N PRO A 207 -10.51 3.39 -4.59
CA PRO A 207 -11.30 3.33 -3.37
C PRO A 207 -12.79 3.17 -3.66
N THR A 208 -13.46 2.26 -2.95
CA THR A 208 -14.92 2.09 -3.04
C THR A 208 -15.64 3.41 -2.73
N GLY A 209 -16.64 3.74 -3.54
CA GLY A 209 -17.44 4.96 -3.38
C GLY A 209 -16.82 6.20 -4.01
N GLN A 210 -15.65 6.10 -4.63
CA GLN A 210 -15.03 7.18 -5.39
C GLN A 210 -15.20 6.97 -6.90
N ASP A 211 -15.31 8.08 -7.65
CA ASP A 211 -15.48 8.03 -9.09
C ASP A 211 -14.19 7.60 -9.80
N PHE A 212 -14.36 6.83 -10.88
CA PHE A 212 -13.24 6.36 -11.69
C PHE A 212 -13.56 6.40 -13.18
N THR A 213 -12.51 6.36 -13.99
CA THR A 213 -12.55 6.22 -15.44
C THR A 213 -11.38 5.36 -15.90
N GLU A 214 -11.48 4.75 -17.07
CA GLU A 214 -10.31 4.11 -17.69
C GLU A 214 -9.24 5.16 -17.99
N PHE A 215 -7.98 4.76 -17.81
CA PHE A 215 -6.84 5.59 -18.15
C PHE A 215 -6.81 5.85 -19.66
N THR A 216 -6.66 7.11 -20.02
CA THR A 216 -6.47 7.58 -21.39
C THR A 216 -5.32 8.58 -21.43
N ASP A 217 -4.87 8.96 -22.62
CA ASP A 217 -3.84 9.99 -22.75
C ASP A 217 -4.31 11.39 -22.27
N GLY A 218 -5.61 11.57 -22.07
CA GLY A 218 -6.19 12.78 -21.50
C GLY A 218 -6.13 12.76 -19.98
N LEU A 219 -5.37 13.68 -19.39
CA LEU A 219 -5.31 13.82 -17.92
C LEU A 219 -6.59 14.48 -17.39
N LYS A 220 -7.20 13.87 -16.36
CA LYS A 220 -8.41 14.36 -15.70
C LYS A 220 -8.13 14.56 -14.22
N LYS A 221 -8.52 15.71 -13.66
CA LYS A 221 -8.46 15.98 -12.23
C LYS A 221 -9.75 15.50 -11.54
N GLY A 222 -9.66 15.15 -10.25
CA GLY A 222 -10.81 14.79 -9.40
C GLY A 222 -11.49 13.47 -9.74
N ILE A 223 -10.81 12.56 -10.44
CA ILE A 223 -11.31 11.22 -10.75
C ILE A 223 -10.15 10.23 -10.85
N TRP A 224 -10.33 9.00 -10.35
CA TRP A 224 -9.35 7.93 -10.51
C TRP A 224 -9.25 7.48 -11.96
N GLN A 225 -8.07 7.52 -12.52
CA GLN A 225 -7.75 7.01 -13.85
C GLN A 225 -7.08 5.64 -13.67
N VAL A 226 -7.83 4.58 -14.01
CA VAL A 226 -7.42 3.19 -13.80
C VAL A 226 -6.68 2.72 -15.04
N THR A 227 -5.39 2.39 -14.90
CA THR A 227 -4.61 1.82 -15.99
C THR A 227 -5.03 0.36 -16.26
N PRO A 228 -4.75 -0.17 -17.46
CA PRO A 228 -4.95 -1.59 -17.73
C PRO A 228 -4.21 -2.45 -16.69
N VAL A 229 -4.87 -3.53 -16.24
CA VAL A 229 -4.27 -4.48 -15.27
C VAL A 229 -3.00 -5.09 -15.85
N MET A 230 -1.91 -5.02 -15.12
CA MET A 230 -0.59 -5.51 -15.49
C MET A 230 -0.51 -7.02 -15.22
N LYS A 231 -0.79 -7.82 -16.25
CA LYS A 231 -0.81 -9.28 -16.14
C LYS A 231 0.60 -9.84 -16.00
N GLY A 232 0.74 -10.77 -15.06
CA GLY A 232 2.02 -11.38 -14.70
C GLY A 232 2.84 -10.56 -13.70
N TRP A 233 2.40 -9.35 -13.33
CA TRP A 233 3.05 -8.52 -12.31
C TRP A 233 2.52 -8.88 -10.94
N ASP A 234 3.42 -9.28 -10.06
CA ASP A 234 3.13 -9.45 -8.65
C ASP A 234 3.36 -8.15 -7.85
N HIS A 235 3.08 -8.21 -6.57
CA HIS A 235 3.15 -7.05 -5.68
C HIS A 235 4.54 -6.41 -5.57
N LEU A 236 5.62 -7.19 -5.70
CA LEU A 236 7.00 -6.71 -5.60
C LEU A 236 7.61 -6.27 -6.92
N ASP A 237 7.01 -6.65 -8.05
CA ASP A 237 7.50 -6.25 -9.38
C ASP A 237 7.48 -4.74 -9.55
N PHE A 238 6.48 -4.05 -8.98
CA PHE A 238 6.41 -2.59 -8.99
C PHE A 238 7.63 -1.89 -8.40
N VAL A 239 8.33 -2.53 -7.48
CA VAL A 239 9.48 -1.96 -6.77
C VAL A 239 10.79 -2.72 -7.01
N GLY A 240 10.75 -3.73 -7.87
CA GLY A 240 11.93 -4.49 -8.27
C GLY A 240 12.59 -5.27 -7.15
N LEU A 241 11.82 -5.70 -6.15
CA LEU A 241 12.32 -6.48 -5.02
C LEU A 241 12.27 -7.98 -5.26
N ASP A 242 11.49 -8.46 -6.23
CA ASP A 242 11.58 -9.85 -6.67
C ASP A 242 12.78 -10.07 -7.58
N THR A 243 13.92 -10.36 -6.98
CA THR A 243 15.18 -10.64 -7.69
C THR A 243 15.22 -12.03 -8.34
N LEU A 244 14.20 -12.85 -8.11
CA LEU A 244 14.07 -14.20 -8.66
C LEU A 244 13.14 -14.24 -9.87
N ASP A 245 12.43 -13.16 -10.16
CA ASP A 245 11.63 -13.04 -11.35
C ASP A 245 12.50 -12.75 -12.58
N PHE A 246 12.50 -13.71 -13.51
CA PHE A 246 13.22 -13.59 -14.79
C PHE A 246 12.36 -12.92 -15.89
N LYS A 247 11.08 -12.64 -15.62
CA LYS A 247 10.16 -12.03 -16.58
C LYS A 247 10.19 -10.52 -16.49
N HIS A 248 10.16 -9.98 -15.25
CA HIS A 248 10.16 -8.55 -14.99
C HIS A 248 11.57 -8.06 -14.72
N THR A 249 12.38 -8.02 -15.78
CA THR A 249 13.79 -7.63 -15.73
C THR A 249 13.96 -6.16 -15.36
N GLY A 250 15.17 -5.79 -14.88
CA GLY A 250 15.50 -4.41 -14.59
C GLY A 250 15.27 -3.45 -15.78
N GLN A 251 15.32 -3.90 -17.02
CA GLN A 251 15.02 -3.09 -18.19
C GLN A 251 13.51 -2.79 -18.32
N GLU A 252 12.64 -3.77 -18.05
CA GLU A 252 11.19 -3.56 -18.04
C GLU A 252 10.77 -2.59 -16.95
N LEU A 253 11.32 -2.77 -15.74
CA LEU A 253 11.09 -1.86 -14.62
C LEU A 253 11.58 -0.44 -14.92
N GLN A 254 12.73 -0.27 -15.57
CA GLN A 254 13.21 1.04 -16.04
C GLN A 254 12.22 1.67 -17.02
N GLY A 255 11.68 0.90 -17.96
CA GLY A 255 10.65 1.35 -18.88
C GLY A 255 9.38 1.80 -18.17
N PHE A 256 8.92 1.03 -17.18
CA PHE A 256 7.76 1.37 -16.35
C PHE A 256 7.99 2.71 -15.62
N TYR A 257 9.11 2.87 -14.94
CA TYR A 257 9.41 4.13 -14.21
C TYR A 257 9.65 5.30 -15.14
N ALA A 258 10.23 5.11 -16.32
CA ALA A 258 10.34 6.17 -17.33
C ALA A 258 8.95 6.64 -17.79
N GLY A 259 8.01 5.71 -18.02
CA GLY A 259 6.61 6.02 -18.31
C GLY A 259 5.92 6.77 -17.19
N LEU A 260 6.14 6.35 -15.94
CA LEU A 260 5.60 6.99 -14.74
C LEU A 260 6.11 8.43 -14.59
N ILE A 261 7.43 8.66 -14.78
CA ILE A 261 8.03 9.98 -14.72
C ILE A 261 7.46 10.89 -15.83
N ASN A 262 7.38 10.39 -17.06
CA ASN A 262 6.77 11.15 -18.16
C ASN A 262 5.31 11.52 -17.87
N HIS A 263 4.55 10.63 -17.26
CA HIS A 263 3.19 10.91 -16.82
C HIS A 263 3.16 12.05 -15.78
N MET A 264 4.05 12.01 -14.78
CA MET A 264 4.16 13.07 -13.76
C MET A 264 4.55 14.42 -14.37
N MET A 265 5.51 14.44 -15.31
CA MET A 265 5.91 15.67 -16.02
C MET A 265 4.73 16.30 -16.79
N ARG A 266 3.93 15.48 -17.47
CA ARG A 266 2.72 15.95 -18.16
C ARG A 266 1.67 16.54 -17.21
N ILE A 267 1.59 16.02 -15.97
CA ILE A 267 0.69 16.58 -14.94
C ILE A 267 1.17 17.95 -14.51
N GLU A 268 2.47 18.13 -14.30
CA GLU A 268 3.05 19.44 -13.96
C GLU A 268 2.77 20.49 -15.03
N GLU A 269 2.77 20.09 -16.31
CA GLU A 269 2.45 21.00 -17.44
C GLU A 269 0.97 21.46 -17.45
N LEU A 270 0.05 20.74 -16.75
CA LEU A 270 -1.36 21.16 -16.64
C LEU A 270 -1.57 22.31 -15.65
N ASP A 271 -0.64 22.55 -14.75
CA ASP A 271 -0.76 23.50 -13.64
C ASP A 271 0.00 24.82 -13.92
N ILE A 272 0.65 24.93 -15.10
CA ILE A 272 1.27 26.15 -15.62
C ILE A 272 0.32 26.86 -16.56
#